data_a15f3b7edde7b8ce0c4547f58dfd790f
#
_entry.id   a15f3b7edde7b8ce0c4547f58dfd790f
#
_cell.length_a   1.000
_cell.length_b   1.000
_cell.length_c   1.000
_cell.angle_alpha   90.00
_cell.angle_beta   90.00
_cell.angle_gamma   90.00
#
_symmetry.space_group_name_H-M   'P 1'
#
loop_
_entity.id
_entity.type
_entity.pdbx_description
1 polymer ?
#
loop_
_entity_poly.entity_id
_entity_poly.type
_entity_poly.pdbx_seq_one_letter_code
_entity_poly.pdbx_strand_id
1 'polypeptide(L)'
;MKRSIIAVISGAVILIIAAKSIYMKSESGHKKGEPDVVGTFSINRDENITVVANRENIEDREAFAREILQMYKDDSFHSTKFSTDHGYATSLDMYIYLWKEDIEEGESVMTAEYRPIEYGKDYDVVNNPDKFQLYIDGREIE
;
A
#
# COMPACT_ATOMS: atom_id res chain seq x y z
N MET A 1 15.40 7.70 45.94
CA MET A 1 14.76 8.91 45.40
C MET A 1 15.25 9.28 43.97
N LYS A 2 16.56 9.40 43.75
CA LYS A 2 17.07 9.78 42.43
C LYS A 2 16.70 8.79 41.30
N ARG A 3 16.67 7.49 41.61
CA ARG A 3 16.30 6.46 40.60
C ARG A 3 14.84 6.55 40.19
N SER A 4 13.94 6.90 41.14
CA SER A 4 12.52 7.04 40.84
C SER A 4 12.22 8.22 39.92
N ILE A 5 12.91 9.35 40.14
CA ILE A 5 12.77 10.58 39.36
C ILE A 5 13.25 10.35 37.91
N ILE A 6 14.39 9.68 37.75
CA ILE A 6 14.95 9.35 36.42
C ILE A 6 14.01 8.41 35.65
N ALA A 7 13.42 7.41 36.33
CA ALA A 7 12.47 6.48 35.72
C ALA A 7 11.21 7.20 35.23
N VAL A 8 10.68 8.15 36.00
CA VAL A 8 9.50 8.93 35.64
C VAL A 8 9.78 9.83 34.42
N ILE A 9 10.92 10.52 34.37
CA ILE A 9 11.32 11.36 33.24
C ILE A 9 11.50 10.51 31.99
N SER A 10 12.15 9.35 32.08
CA SER A 10 12.34 8.43 30.99
C SER A 10 11.02 7.91 30.43
N GLY A 11 10.08 7.55 31.32
CA GLY A 11 8.75 7.10 30.92
C GLY A 11 7.95 8.20 30.19
N ALA A 12 8.01 9.43 30.67
CA ALA A 12 7.33 10.57 30.05
C ALA A 12 7.88 10.86 28.66
N VAL A 13 9.19 10.82 28.47
CA VAL A 13 9.84 11.04 27.16
C VAL A 13 9.43 9.96 26.18
N ILE A 14 9.40 8.70 26.58
CA ILE A 14 8.97 7.58 25.72
C ILE A 14 7.51 7.75 25.31
N LEU A 15 6.63 8.15 26.19
CA LEU A 15 5.22 8.40 25.89
C LEU A 15 5.04 9.54 24.89
N ILE A 16 5.79 10.63 25.00
CA ILE A 16 5.74 11.76 24.08
C ILE A 16 6.19 11.34 22.68
N ILE A 17 7.27 10.57 22.57
CA ILE A 17 7.76 10.06 21.28
C ILE A 17 6.74 9.13 20.65
N ALA A 18 6.15 8.22 21.39
CA ALA A 18 5.12 7.31 20.91
C ALA A 18 3.87 8.07 20.44
N ALA A 19 3.40 9.06 21.19
CA ALA A 19 2.25 9.87 20.83
C ALA A 19 2.50 10.68 19.55
N LYS A 20 3.67 11.28 19.42
CA LYS A 20 4.06 12.03 18.21
C LYS A 20 4.15 11.11 16.99
N SER A 21 4.71 9.93 17.13
CA SER A 21 4.79 8.95 16.06
C SER A 21 3.39 8.50 15.60
N ILE A 22 2.49 8.23 16.53
CA ILE A 22 1.09 7.88 16.25
C ILE A 22 0.39 9.05 15.54
N TYR A 23 0.58 10.27 16.01
CA TYR A 23 0.00 11.46 15.41
C TYR A 23 0.46 11.65 13.97
N MET A 24 1.74 11.55 13.69
CA MET A 24 2.29 11.68 12.34
C MET A 24 1.75 10.60 11.39
N LYS A 25 1.58 9.38 11.87
CA LYS A 25 1.00 8.27 11.10
C LYS A 25 -0.47 8.50 10.79
N SER A 26 -1.22 9.12 11.70
CA SER A 26 -2.63 9.44 11.47
C SER A 26 -2.84 10.65 10.55
N GLU A 27 -1.85 11.53 10.38
CA GLU A 27 -1.90 12.62 9.42
C GLU A 27 -1.92 12.14 7.97
N SER A 28 -1.50 10.90 7.69
CA SER A 28 -1.67 10.31 6.37
C SER A 28 -3.13 9.92 6.06
N GLY A 29 -4.07 10.25 6.97
CA GLY A 29 -5.51 10.20 6.72
C GLY A 29 -6.19 8.90 7.07
N HIS A 30 -5.51 7.94 7.77
CA HIS A 30 -6.03 6.59 7.84
C HIS A 30 -5.94 5.98 9.20
N LYS A 31 -6.77 4.94 9.38
CA LYS A 31 -6.67 4.02 10.49
C LYS A 31 -5.37 3.24 10.37
N LYS A 32 -4.70 3.04 11.51
CA LYS A 32 -3.51 2.20 11.61
C LYS A 32 -3.82 0.79 11.08
N GLY A 33 -2.96 0.32 10.18
CA GLY A 33 -3.12 -0.99 9.57
C GLY A 33 -4.01 -1.02 8.32
N GLU A 34 -4.68 0.08 7.99
CA GLU A 34 -5.46 0.17 6.76
C GLU A 34 -4.60 0.70 5.62
N PRO A 35 -4.39 -0.07 4.55
CA PRO A 35 -3.59 0.37 3.42
C PRO A 35 -4.26 1.52 2.66
N ASP A 36 -3.45 2.36 2.03
CA ASP A 36 -3.96 3.44 1.20
C ASP A 36 -3.08 3.67 -0.03
N VAL A 37 -3.65 4.25 -1.06
CA VAL A 37 -2.94 4.67 -2.26
C VAL A 37 -2.72 6.17 -2.20
N VAL A 38 -1.46 6.59 -2.20
CA VAL A 38 -1.06 7.98 -2.06
C VAL A 38 -0.48 8.57 -3.34
N GLY A 39 -0.30 7.78 -4.37
CA GLY A 39 0.16 8.23 -5.68
C GLY A 39 -0.25 7.26 -6.76
N THR A 40 -0.52 7.78 -7.95
CA THR A 40 -0.90 6.98 -9.10
C THR A 40 -0.47 7.68 -10.38
N PHE A 41 -0.08 6.89 -11.38
CA PHE A 41 0.03 7.36 -12.76
C PHE A 41 -0.31 6.22 -13.71
N SER A 42 -0.81 6.58 -14.88
CA SER A 42 -1.20 5.61 -15.90
C SER A 42 -0.49 5.91 -17.21
N ILE A 43 -0.09 4.85 -17.90
CA ILE A 43 0.34 4.92 -19.30
C ILE A 43 -0.68 4.10 -20.09
N ASN A 44 -1.51 4.78 -20.88
CA ASN A 44 -2.71 4.20 -21.44
C ASN A 44 -3.62 3.72 -20.30
N ARG A 45 -3.88 2.43 -20.18
CA ARG A 45 -4.66 1.83 -19.08
C ARG A 45 -3.79 0.95 -18.17
N ASP A 46 -2.48 1.04 -18.31
CA ASP A 46 -1.54 0.37 -17.40
C ASP A 46 -1.35 1.29 -16.19
N GLU A 47 -1.84 0.87 -15.05
CA GLU A 47 -1.91 1.67 -13.83
C GLU A 47 -0.74 1.36 -12.91
N ASN A 48 -0.10 2.42 -12.40
CA ASN A 48 0.97 2.31 -11.41
C ASN A 48 0.49 3.00 -10.13
N ILE A 49 0.51 2.30 -9.02
CA ILE A 49 0.08 2.84 -7.74
C ILE A 49 1.18 2.78 -6.69
N THR A 50 1.24 3.81 -5.88
CA THR A 50 2.10 3.88 -4.70
C THR A 50 1.23 3.64 -3.47
N VAL A 51 1.52 2.55 -2.77
CA VAL A 51 0.73 2.06 -1.63
C VAL A 51 1.50 2.28 -0.34
N VAL A 52 0.83 2.76 0.69
CA VAL A 52 1.33 2.76 2.06
C VAL A 52 0.53 1.75 2.86
N ALA A 53 1.23 0.85 3.54
CA ALA A 53 0.58 -0.22 4.32
C ALA A 53 0.01 0.29 5.64
N ASN A 54 0.59 1.36 6.18
CA ASN A 54 0.23 1.94 7.47
C ASN A 54 0.37 0.95 8.63
N ARG A 55 1.37 0.09 8.56
CA ARG A 55 1.68 -0.94 9.57
C ARG A 55 3.19 -1.18 9.67
N GLU A 56 3.60 -1.77 10.78
CA GLU A 56 5.03 -1.95 11.11
C GLU A 56 5.72 -2.95 10.18
N ASN A 57 4.99 -3.96 9.70
CA ASN A 57 5.51 -4.95 8.76
C ASN A 57 4.38 -5.58 7.95
N ILE A 58 4.76 -6.32 6.94
CA ILE A 58 3.85 -7.14 6.13
C ILE A 58 4.28 -8.58 6.29
N GLU A 59 3.60 -9.32 7.16
CA GLU A 59 3.94 -10.71 7.48
C GLU A 59 3.61 -11.66 6.33
N ASP A 60 2.43 -11.48 5.72
CA ASP A 60 1.96 -12.27 4.59
C ASP A 60 1.86 -11.38 3.36
N ARG A 61 2.87 -11.43 2.52
CA ARG A 61 2.97 -10.58 1.31
C ARG A 61 1.89 -10.90 0.29
N GLU A 62 1.57 -12.18 0.11
CA GLU A 62 0.52 -12.59 -0.83
C GLU A 62 -0.85 -12.11 -0.35
N ALA A 63 -1.19 -12.33 0.90
CA ALA A 63 -2.45 -11.87 1.46
C ALA A 63 -2.58 -10.35 1.37
N PHE A 64 -1.49 -9.63 1.64
CA PHE A 64 -1.47 -8.18 1.54
C PHE A 64 -1.68 -7.71 0.10
N ALA A 65 -0.98 -8.29 -0.86
CA ALA A 65 -1.14 -7.93 -2.27
C ALA A 65 -2.57 -8.20 -2.75
N ARG A 66 -3.18 -9.29 -2.34
CA ARG A 66 -4.58 -9.60 -2.67
C ARG A 66 -5.56 -8.64 -2.01
N GLU A 67 -5.27 -8.19 -0.79
CA GLU A 67 -6.03 -7.14 -0.11
C GLU A 67 -6.02 -5.84 -0.93
N ILE A 68 -4.85 -5.40 -1.39
CA ILE A 68 -4.72 -4.21 -2.23
C ILE A 68 -5.49 -4.36 -3.53
N LEU A 69 -5.39 -5.52 -4.19
CA LEU A 69 -6.15 -5.79 -5.42
C LEU A 69 -7.65 -5.69 -5.18
N GLN A 70 -8.14 -6.21 -4.07
CA GLN A 70 -9.57 -6.14 -3.76
C GLN A 70 -10.00 -4.71 -3.48
N MET A 71 -9.18 -3.94 -2.73
CA MET A 71 -9.46 -2.53 -2.48
C MET A 71 -9.44 -1.71 -3.77
N TYR A 72 -8.53 -2.03 -4.69
CA TYR A 72 -8.52 -1.41 -6.01
C TYR A 72 -9.81 -1.67 -6.78
N LYS A 73 -10.25 -2.92 -6.83
CA LYS A 73 -11.49 -3.32 -7.51
C LYS A 73 -12.72 -2.66 -6.90
N ASP A 74 -12.73 -2.50 -5.58
CA ASP A 74 -13.83 -1.88 -4.84
C ASP A 74 -13.74 -0.35 -4.81
N ASP A 75 -12.63 0.22 -5.31
CA ASP A 75 -12.33 1.66 -5.23
C ASP A 75 -12.45 2.19 -3.80
N SER A 76 -11.95 1.41 -2.84
CA SER A 76 -12.16 1.65 -1.41
C SER A 76 -11.00 2.37 -0.71
N PHE A 77 -9.99 2.83 -1.44
CA PHE A 77 -8.91 3.62 -0.85
C PHE A 77 -9.41 4.99 -0.40
N HIS A 78 -8.84 5.48 0.69
CA HIS A 78 -9.26 6.76 1.26
C HIS A 78 -8.77 7.96 0.43
N SER A 79 -7.49 7.99 0.09
CA SER A 79 -6.86 9.17 -0.51
C SER A 79 -7.01 9.25 -2.03
N THR A 80 -7.31 8.14 -2.68
CA THR A 80 -7.34 8.07 -4.14
C THR A 80 -8.62 7.38 -4.61
N LYS A 81 -9.31 8.01 -5.55
CA LYS A 81 -10.43 7.40 -6.27
C LYS A 81 -10.04 7.27 -7.74
N PHE A 82 -10.26 6.10 -8.30
CA PHE A 82 -9.88 5.81 -9.68
C PHE A 82 -11.02 6.14 -10.63
N SER A 83 -10.69 6.85 -11.71
CA SER A 83 -11.65 7.13 -12.77
C SER A 83 -11.87 5.88 -13.61
N THR A 84 -13.12 5.62 -13.98
CA THR A 84 -13.50 4.55 -14.88
C THR A 84 -13.94 5.07 -16.26
N ASP A 85 -13.74 6.35 -16.54
CA ASP A 85 -14.17 7.01 -17.78
C ASP A 85 -13.59 6.36 -19.04
N HIS A 86 -12.37 5.83 -18.96
CA HIS A 86 -11.69 5.14 -20.03
C HIS A 86 -11.62 3.62 -19.86
N GLY A 87 -12.41 3.09 -18.91
CA GLY A 87 -12.42 1.68 -18.54
C GLY A 87 -11.50 1.38 -17.36
N TYR A 88 -11.47 0.13 -16.95
CA TYR A 88 -10.61 -0.33 -15.86
C TYR A 88 -9.18 -0.59 -16.34
N ALA A 89 -8.24 -0.68 -15.40
CA ALA A 89 -6.84 -0.93 -15.70
C ALA A 89 -6.62 -2.24 -16.44
N THR A 90 -5.70 -2.22 -17.40
CA THR A 90 -5.27 -3.39 -18.15
C THR A 90 -4.06 -4.09 -17.55
N SER A 91 -3.39 -3.44 -16.62
CA SER A 91 -2.40 -4.01 -15.71
C SER A 91 -2.28 -3.12 -14.48
N LEU A 92 -1.75 -3.67 -13.40
CA LEU A 92 -1.57 -2.93 -12.16
C LEU A 92 -0.20 -3.23 -11.58
N ASP A 93 0.63 -2.19 -11.46
CA ASP A 93 1.93 -2.25 -10.80
C ASP A 93 1.83 -1.53 -9.45
N MET A 94 2.20 -2.21 -8.39
CA MET A 94 2.05 -1.75 -7.01
C MET A 94 3.42 -1.62 -6.35
N TYR A 95 3.76 -0.41 -5.92
CA TYR A 95 4.96 -0.11 -5.15
C TYR A 95 4.54 0.12 -3.72
N ILE A 96 4.96 -0.74 -2.81
CA ILE A 96 4.44 -0.79 -1.45
C ILE A 96 5.48 -0.35 -0.43
N TYR A 97 5.10 0.63 0.38
CA TYR A 97 5.89 1.19 1.48
C TYR A 97 5.15 0.93 2.79
N LEU A 98 5.87 0.78 3.90
CA LEU A 98 5.21 0.64 5.19
C LEU A 98 4.54 1.95 5.63
N TRP A 99 5.24 3.07 5.45
CA TRP A 99 4.77 4.38 5.86
C TRP A 99 5.00 5.41 4.76
N LYS A 100 4.22 6.49 4.79
CA LYS A 100 4.32 7.57 3.81
C LYS A 100 5.71 8.23 3.78
N GLU A 101 6.33 8.40 4.94
CA GLU A 101 7.68 8.98 5.05
C GLU A 101 8.76 8.13 4.39
N ASP A 102 8.54 6.83 4.24
CA ASP A 102 9.51 5.94 3.59
C ASP A 102 9.61 6.17 2.08
N ILE A 103 8.62 6.79 1.48
CA ILE A 103 8.59 7.07 0.04
C ILE A 103 9.72 8.02 -0.35
N GLU A 104 10.04 9.00 0.48
CA GLU A 104 11.12 9.96 0.23
C GLU A 104 12.49 9.30 0.18
N GLU A 105 12.65 8.19 0.92
CA GLU A 105 13.88 7.40 0.92
C GLU A 105 13.99 6.49 -0.31
N GLY A 106 12.89 6.31 -1.05
CA GLY A 106 12.86 5.61 -2.32
C GLY A 106 12.89 4.09 -2.26
N GLU A 107 12.84 3.50 -1.07
CA GLU A 107 12.88 2.04 -0.89
C GLU A 107 11.49 1.48 -0.57
N SER A 108 10.90 0.77 -1.52
CA SER A 108 9.69 0.00 -1.27
C SER A 108 10.05 -1.31 -0.54
N VAL A 109 9.18 -1.76 0.36
CA VAL A 109 9.38 -3.03 1.08
C VAL A 109 8.99 -4.22 0.23
N MET A 110 8.11 -4.01 -0.75
CA MET A 110 7.75 -5.04 -1.73
C MET A 110 7.16 -4.38 -2.96
N THR A 111 7.19 -5.12 -4.05
CA THR A 111 6.45 -4.77 -5.27
C THR A 111 5.44 -5.88 -5.56
N ALA A 112 4.33 -5.55 -6.16
CA ALA A 112 3.38 -6.52 -6.66
C ALA A 112 2.93 -6.08 -8.05
N GLU A 113 2.74 -7.04 -8.94
CA GLU A 113 2.32 -6.78 -10.30
C GLU A 113 1.16 -7.71 -10.63
N TYR A 114 0.11 -7.13 -11.20
CA TYR A 114 -1.05 -7.90 -11.67
C TYR A 114 -1.14 -7.70 -13.16
N ARG A 115 -0.73 -8.71 -13.93
CA ARG A 115 -0.54 -8.63 -15.37
C ARG A 115 -1.40 -9.64 -16.11
N PRO A 116 -1.84 -9.31 -17.33
CA PRO A 116 -2.56 -10.29 -18.14
C PRO A 116 -1.65 -11.47 -18.50
N ILE A 117 -2.20 -12.66 -18.47
CA ILE A 117 -1.51 -13.89 -18.90
C ILE A 117 -1.25 -13.84 -20.40
N GLU A 118 -2.15 -13.21 -21.15
CA GLU A 118 -2.07 -13.08 -22.60
C GLU A 118 -2.24 -11.62 -23.00
N TYR A 119 -1.26 -11.09 -23.74
CA TYR A 119 -1.30 -9.73 -24.23
C TYR A 119 -2.09 -9.62 -25.54
N GLY A 120 -2.53 -8.42 -25.86
CA GLY A 120 -3.25 -8.15 -27.11
C GLY A 120 -4.74 -8.46 -27.06
N LYS A 121 -5.24 -8.80 -25.86
CA LYS A 121 -6.67 -8.97 -25.59
C LYS A 121 -7.19 -7.78 -24.81
N ASP A 122 -8.46 -7.48 -24.94
CA ASP A 122 -9.09 -6.37 -24.20
C ASP A 122 -9.57 -6.85 -22.83
N TYR A 123 -8.62 -7.30 -22.01
CA TYR A 123 -8.87 -7.72 -20.65
C TYR A 123 -8.60 -6.59 -19.66
N ASP A 124 -9.41 -6.48 -18.64
CA ASP A 124 -9.17 -5.58 -17.53
C ASP A 124 -9.23 -6.31 -16.18
N VAL A 125 -8.62 -5.69 -15.18
CA VAL A 125 -8.42 -6.31 -13.85
C VAL A 125 -9.73 -6.55 -13.09
N VAL A 126 -10.80 -5.86 -13.45
CA VAL A 126 -12.10 -5.97 -12.78
C VAL A 126 -12.98 -7.01 -13.45
N ASN A 127 -13.11 -6.95 -14.78
CA ASN A 127 -14.04 -7.80 -15.53
C ASN A 127 -13.47 -9.18 -15.87
N ASN A 128 -12.16 -9.30 -15.96
CA ASN A 128 -11.48 -10.53 -16.38
C ASN A 128 -10.45 -11.01 -15.36
N PRO A 129 -10.81 -11.22 -14.09
CA PRO A 129 -9.84 -11.56 -13.03
C PRO A 129 -9.14 -12.90 -13.27
N ASP A 130 -9.76 -13.82 -13.98
CA ASP A 130 -9.19 -15.12 -14.34
C ASP A 130 -8.13 -15.06 -15.46
N LYS A 131 -7.98 -13.89 -16.09
CA LYS A 131 -7.03 -13.65 -17.18
C LYS A 131 -5.73 -12.95 -16.73
N PHE A 132 -5.55 -12.80 -15.43
CA PHE A 132 -4.41 -12.09 -14.85
C PHE A 132 -3.60 -13.00 -13.94
N GLN A 133 -2.32 -12.66 -13.81
CA GLN A 133 -1.35 -13.36 -12.97
C GLN A 133 -0.74 -12.36 -11.98
N LEU A 134 -0.66 -12.77 -10.72
CA LEU A 134 -0.03 -11.98 -9.67
C LEU A 134 1.46 -12.34 -9.56
N TYR A 135 2.30 -11.32 -9.47
CA TYR A 135 3.73 -11.43 -9.19
C TYR A 135 4.05 -10.63 -7.94
N ILE A 136 4.86 -11.20 -7.07
CA ILE A 136 5.34 -10.49 -5.87
C ILE A 136 6.87 -10.52 -5.90
N ASP A 137 7.47 -9.32 -5.83
CA ASP A 137 8.92 -9.14 -5.92
C ASP A 137 9.52 -9.86 -7.15
N GLY A 138 8.77 -9.83 -8.26
CA GLY A 138 9.16 -10.43 -9.53
C GLY A 138 8.90 -11.92 -9.65
N ARG A 139 8.28 -12.56 -8.65
CA ARG A 139 7.99 -14.00 -8.66
C ARG A 139 6.50 -14.25 -8.88
N GLU A 140 6.21 -15.14 -9.80
CA GLU A 140 4.84 -15.58 -10.07
C GLU A 140 4.23 -16.27 -8.83
N ILE A 141 3.01 -15.89 -8.49
CA ILE A 141 2.26 -16.46 -7.37
C ILE A 141 1.14 -17.33 -7.91
N GLU A 142 1.14 -18.61 -7.52
CA GLU A 142 0.12 -19.58 -7.93
C GLU A 142 -1.23 -19.45 -7.20
#